data_41ef4bb0b3fd47f780f46d6baa00b1d3
#
_entry.id   41ef4bb0b3fd47f780f46d6baa00b1d3
#
_cell.length_a   1.000
_cell.length_b   1.000
_cell.length_c   1.000
_cell.angle_alpha   90.00
_cell.angle_beta   90.00
_cell.angle_gamma   90.00
#
_symmetry.space_group_name_H-M   'P 1'
#
loop_
_entity.id
_entity.type
_entity.pdbx_description
1 polymer ?
#
loop_
_entity_poly.entity_id
_entity_poly.type
_entity_poly.pdbx_seq_one_letter_code
_entity_poly.pdbx_strand_id
1 'polypeptide(L)'
;MAKIVQTAGRSALGEFAPEFAHFNDDVLFGENWNNQDIDVKTRSIITVVALMSQGITDSSLKFHLQNAKDHGVTQKEIAAIITHVAFYAGWPKAWAVFNLSKEVWGVNEGDLPYEDEAMRAHAKEMPFPIGQPNDGFAQYFSGKSFLAPVSTDQVGIFNVTFEPGCRNNWHIHHAKNGGGQILV
;
A
#
# COMPACT_ATOMS: atom_id res chain seq x y z
N MET A 1 -9.07 -17.51 -21.32
CA MET A 1 -8.27 -16.34 -20.88
C MET A 1 -7.26 -15.97 -21.95
N ALA A 2 -6.86 -14.69 -22.02
CA ALA A 2 -5.76 -14.29 -22.90
C ALA A 2 -4.46 -14.95 -22.44
N LYS A 3 -3.62 -15.39 -23.39
CA LYS A 3 -2.32 -15.98 -23.09
C LYS A 3 -1.39 -14.92 -22.50
N ILE A 4 -0.73 -15.25 -21.40
CA ILE A 4 0.31 -14.39 -20.80
C ILE A 4 1.54 -14.45 -21.70
N VAL A 5 2.01 -13.26 -22.10
CA VAL A 5 3.22 -13.08 -22.89
C VAL A 5 4.13 -12.08 -22.16
N GLN A 6 5.38 -12.42 -22.00
CA GLN A 6 6.38 -11.56 -21.39
C GLN A 6 7.59 -11.43 -22.32
N THR A 7 8.17 -10.25 -22.39
CA THR A 7 9.37 -9.94 -23.19
C THR A 7 10.43 -9.19 -22.36
N ALA A 8 10.20 -9.01 -21.06
CA ALA A 8 11.08 -8.25 -20.20
C ALA A 8 12.49 -8.85 -20.10
N GLY A 9 12.59 -10.18 -20.13
CA GLY A 9 13.88 -10.86 -20.13
C GLY A 9 14.71 -10.49 -21.36
N ARG A 10 14.11 -10.60 -22.56
CA ARG A 10 14.79 -10.21 -23.80
C ARG A 10 15.09 -8.73 -23.87
N SER A 11 14.16 -7.88 -23.44
CA SER A 11 14.34 -6.44 -23.49
C SER A 11 15.45 -5.93 -22.56
N ALA A 12 15.58 -6.53 -21.38
CA ALA A 12 16.54 -6.10 -20.37
C ALA A 12 17.89 -6.82 -20.48
N LEU A 13 17.90 -8.10 -20.81
CA LEU A 13 19.07 -8.98 -20.69
C LEU A 13 19.38 -9.80 -21.95
N GLY A 14 18.62 -9.64 -23.03
CA GLY A 14 18.71 -10.53 -24.20
C GLY A 14 20.09 -10.64 -24.80
N GLU A 15 20.89 -9.57 -24.84
CA GLU A 15 22.28 -9.60 -25.35
C GLU A 15 23.27 -10.10 -24.28
N PHE A 16 23.01 -9.78 -23.00
CA PHE A 16 23.91 -10.11 -21.90
C PHE A 16 23.71 -11.55 -21.40
N ALA A 17 22.46 -12.01 -21.32
CA ALA A 17 22.10 -13.34 -20.80
C ALA A 17 20.94 -13.94 -21.60
N PRO A 18 21.17 -14.35 -22.87
CA PRO A 18 20.13 -14.81 -23.79
C PRO A 18 19.41 -16.07 -23.31
N GLU A 19 20.11 -17.00 -22.66
CA GLU A 19 19.53 -18.22 -22.09
C GLU A 19 18.59 -17.89 -20.90
N PHE A 20 19.00 -16.98 -20.02
CA PHE A 20 18.14 -16.51 -18.93
C PHE A 20 16.90 -15.80 -19.48
N ALA A 21 17.04 -14.96 -20.50
CA ALA A 21 15.94 -14.27 -21.13
C ALA A 21 14.94 -15.26 -21.77
N HIS A 22 15.44 -16.32 -22.41
CA HIS A 22 14.62 -17.40 -22.94
C HIS A 22 13.84 -18.11 -21.82
N PHE A 23 14.50 -18.53 -20.75
CA PHE A 23 13.82 -19.19 -19.63
C PHE A 23 12.79 -18.29 -18.96
N ASN A 24 13.08 -17.00 -18.80
CA ASN A 24 12.13 -16.06 -18.24
C ASN A 24 10.90 -15.87 -19.14
N ASP A 25 11.12 -15.55 -20.42
CA ASP A 25 10.03 -15.12 -21.31
C ASP A 25 9.24 -16.30 -21.87
N ASP A 26 9.92 -17.35 -22.32
CA ASP A 26 9.27 -18.45 -23.03
C ASP A 26 8.85 -19.57 -22.07
N VAL A 27 9.70 -19.97 -21.15
CA VAL A 27 9.42 -21.10 -20.27
C VAL A 27 8.60 -20.67 -19.06
N LEU A 28 9.10 -19.69 -18.27
CA LEU A 28 8.38 -19.26 -17.07
C LEU A 28 7.03 -18.64 -17.45
N PHE A 29 7.05 -17.54 -18.20
CA PHE A 29 5.81 -16.84 -18.53
C PHE A 29 5.07 -17.47 -19.72
N GLY A 30 5.77 -17.95 -20.73
CA GLY A 30 5.17 -18.52 -21.94
C GLY A 30 4.51 -19.89 -21.75
N GLU A 31 5.08 -20.74 -20.89
CA GLU A 31 4.58 -22.09 -20.62
C GLU A 31 4.00 -22.22 -19.20
N ASN A 32 4.81 -22.02 -18.14
CA ASN A 32 4.39 -22.31 -16.78
C ASN A 32 3.23 -21.41 -16.31
N TRP A 33 3.28 -20.11 -16.57
CA TRP A 33 2.19 -19.19 -16.20
C TRP A 33 0.91 -19.42 -17.01
N ASN A 34 1.01 -20.06 -18.18
CA ASN A 34 -0.13 -20.40 -19.02
C ASN A 34 -0.66 -21.84 -18.81
N ASN A 35 -0.02 -22.63 -17.95
CA ASN A 35 -0.53 -23.94 -17.56
C ASN A 35 -1.83 -23.79 -16.75
N GLN A 36 -2.86 -24.55 -17.11
CA GLN A 36 -4.22 -24.41 -16.58
C GLN A 36 -4.51 -25.29 -15.36
N ASP A 37 -3.53 -26.01 -14.82
CA ASP A 37 -3.72 -26.85 -13.63
C ASP A 37 -4.05 -26.04 -12.38
N ILE A 38 -3.54 -24.80 -12.30
CA ILE A 38 -3.97 -23.78 -11.35
C ILE A 38 -4.22 -22.46 -12.09
N ASP A 39 -5.23 -21.72 -11.64
CA ASP A 39 -5.60 -20.46 -12.29
C ASP A 39 -4.54 -19.36 -12.04
N VAL A 40 -4.56 -18.34 -12.89
CA VAL A 40 -3.57 -17.25 -12.87
C VAL A 40 -3.63 -16.40 -11.61
N LYS A 41 -4.80 -16.25 -11.00
CA LYS A 41 -4.98 -15.55 -9.72
C LYS A 41 -4.25 -16.30 -8.60
N THR A 42 -4.45 -17.62 -8.54
CA THR A 42 -3.77 -18.49 -7.57
C THR A 42 -2.26 -18.48 -7.78
N ARG A 43 -1.76 -18.53 -9.04
CA ARG A 43 -0.33 -18.39 -9.33
C ARG A 43 0.25 -17.09 -8.81
N SER A 44 -0.45 -15.98 -9.02
CA SER A 44 -0.03 -14.67 -8.53
C SER A 44 0.07 -14.64 -7.01
N ILE A 45 -0.92 -15.21 -6.31
CA ILE A 45 -0.91 -15.31 -4.84
C ILE A 45 0.30 -16.14 -4.37
N ILE A 46 0.52 -17.32 -4.97
CA ILE A 46 1.65 -18.20 -4.63
C ILE A 46 2.98 -17.45 -4.81
N THR A 47 3.13 -16.71 -5.91
CA THR A 47 4.36 -15.94 -6.19
C THR A 47 4.58 -14.85 -5.15
N VAL A 48 3.56 -14.06 -4.81
CA VAL A 48 3.65 -13.04 -3.76
C VAL A 48 4.02 -13.66 -2.42
N VAL A 49 3.38 -14.76 -2.03
CA VAL A 49 3.67 -15.47 -0.78
C VAL A 49 5.10 -16.01 -0.78
N ALA A 50 5.58 -16.59 -1.87
CA ALA A 50 6.93 -17.10 -1.99
C ALA A 50 7.99 -15.99 -1.82
N LEU A 51 7.81 -14.86 -2.51
CA LEU A 51 8.72 -13.70 -2.42
C LEU A 51 8.72 -13.09 -1.01
N MET A 52 7.54 -12.85 -0.44
CA MET A 52 7.40 -12.37 0.93
C MET A 52 8.12 -13.29 1.93
N SER A 53 7.94 -14.59 1.80
CA SER A 53 8.54 -15.58 2.73
C SER A 53 10.06 -15.58 2.65
N GLN A 54 10.63 -15.34 1.48
CA GLN A 54 12.07 -15.18 1.27
C GLN A 54 12.62 -13.83 1.74
N GLY A 55 11.76 -12.86 2.02
CA GLY A 55 12.15 -11.49 2.41
C GLY A 55 12.50 -10.60 1.23
N ILE A 56 12.08 -10.95 0.02
CA ILE A 56 12.18 -10.10 -1.16
C ILE A 56 11.04 -9.07 -1.06
N THR A 57 11.39 -7.82 -0.79
CA THR A 57 10.43 -6.73 -0.52
C THR A 57 10.78 -5.46 -1.30
N ASP A 58 11.40 -5.64 -2.45
CA ASP A 58 11.80 -4.59 -3.37
C ASP A 58 10.82 -4.42 -4.56
N SER A 59 11.28 -3.78 -5.62
CA SER A 59 10.51 -3.56 -6.84
C SER A 59 10.03 -4.85 -7.52
N SER A 60 10.72 -5.97 -7.32
CA SER A 60 10.32 -7.27 -7.87
C SER A 60 9.00 -7.71 -7.24
N LEU A 61 8.88 -7.60 -5.91
CA LEU A 61 7.62 -7.90 -5.23
C LEU A 61 6.51 -6.94 -5.64
N LYS A 62 6.81 -5.64 -5.78
CA LYS A 62 5.81 -4.66 -6.24
C LYS A 62 5.24 -5.01 -7.60
N PHE A 63 6.08 -5.47 -8.54
CA PHE A 63 5.63 -5.97 -9.84
C PHE A 63 4.67 -7.16 -9.70
N HIS A 64 4.97 -8.12 -8.85
CA HIS A 64 4.11 -9.28 -8.62
C HIS A 64 2.83 -8.95 -7.86
N LEU A 65 2.84 -7.94 -6.98
CA LEU A 65 1.62 -7.39 -6.37
C LEU A 65 0.71 -6.75 -7.41
N GLN A 66 1.30 -5.97 -8.35
CA GLN A 66 0.53 -5.40 -9.47
C GLN A 66 -0.09 -6.51 -10.32
N ASN A 67 0.69 -7.54 -10.70
CA ASN A 67 0.15 -8.68 -11.43
C ASN A 67 -0.99 -9.39 -10.66
N ALA A 68 -0.85 -9.54 -9.35
CA ALA A 68 -1.91 -10.13 -8.53
C ALA A 68 -3.21 -9.31 -8.59
N LYS A 69 -3.11 -7.98 -8.53
CA LYS A 69 -4.24 -7.07 -8.71
C LYS A 69 -4.87 -7.22 -10.09
N ASP A 70 -4.06 -7.23 -11.16
CA ASP A 70 -4.51 -7.34 -12.55
C ASP A 70 -5.17 -8.70 -12.83
N HIS A 71 -4.76 -9.75 -12.12
CA HIS A 71 -5.35 -11.08 -12.17
C HIS A 71 -6.53 -11.26 -11.19
N GLY A 72 -7.05 -10.16 -10.62
CA GLY A 72 -8.30 -10.15 -9.85
C GLY A 72 -8.15 -10.47 -8.36
N VAL A 73 -6.95 -10.34 -7.79
CA VAL A 73 -6.78 -10.33 -6.34
C VAL A 73 -7.26 -9.00 -5.79
N THR A 74 -8.26 -9.04 -4.93
CA THR A 74 -8.83 -7.85 -4.29
C THR A 74 -7.95 -7.35 -3.14
N GLN A 75 -8.12 -6.09 -2.76
CA GLN A 75 -7.46 -5.51 -1.60
C GLN A 75 -7.75 -6.31 -0.31
N LYS A 76 -9.00 -6.77 -0.14
CA LYS A 76 -9.39 -7.57 1.02
C LYS A 76 -8.68 -8.93 1.05
N GLU A 77 -8.57 -9.57 -0.11
CA GLU A 77 -7.87 -10.86 -0.23
C GLU A 77 -6.38 -10.70 0.05
N ILE A 78 -5.70 -9.73 -0.57
CA ILE A 78 -4.27 -9.54 -0.34
C ILE A 78 -3.96 -9.19 1.12
N ALA A 79 -4.80 -8.38 1.76
CA ALA A 79 -4.66 -8.06 3.17
C ALA A 79 -4.79 -9.32 4.06
N ALA A 80 -5.77 -10.17 3.78
CA ALA A 80 -5.95 -11.43 4.50
C ALA A 80 -4.78 -12.40 4.28
N ILE A 81 -4.28 -12.50 3.05
CA ILE A 81 -3.13 -13.34 2.68
C ILE A 81 -1.87 -12.89 3.44
N ILE A 82 -1.53 -11.59 3.38
CA ILE A 82 -0.34 -11.06 4.06
C ILE A 82 -0.46 -11.27 5.57
N THR A 83 -1.63 -11.02 6.15
CA THR A 83 -1.90 -11.24 7.57
C THR A 83 -1.69 -12.70 7.95
N HIS A 84 -2.22 -13.63 7.18
CA HIS A 84 -2.02 -15.07 7.42
C HIS A 84 -0.54 -15.45 7.33
N VAL A 85 0.14 -15.04 6.27
CA VAL A 85 1.56 -15.36 6.04
C VAL A 85 2.47 -14.73 7.10
N ALA A 86 2.08 -13.62 7.73
CA ALA A 86 2.84 -12.99 8.82
C ALA A 86 3.14 -13.94 9.99
N PHE A 87 2.22 -14.86 10.29
CA PHE A 87 2.41 -15.87 11.35
C PHE A 87 3.47 -16.92 11.00
N TYR A 88 3.76 -17.14 9.73
CA TYR A 88 4.72 -18.14 9.23
C TYR A 88 6.05 -17.52 8.77
N ALA A 89 6.00 -16.33 8.18
CA ALA A 89 7.17 -15.66 7.59
C ALA A 89 7.72 -14.51 8.44
N GLY A 90 6.96 -14.03 9.42
CA GLY A 90 7.34 -12.98 10.36
C GLY A 90 6.76 -11.60 10.06
N TRP A 91 6.43 -10.86 11.11
CA TRP A 91 5.77 -9.55 11.08
C TRP A 91 6.55 -8.47 10.32
N PRO A 92 7.89 -8.34 10.44
CA PRO A 92 8.62 -7.31 9.71
C PRO A 92 8.47 -7.42 8.18
N LYS A 93 8.44 -8.66 7.65
CA LYS A 93 8.21 -8.90 6.22
C LYS A 93 6.79 -8.50 5.83
N ALA A 94 5.79 -8.84 6.65
CA ALA A 94 4.41 -8.46 6.41
C ALA A 94 4.23 -6.93 6.35
N TRP A 95 4.85 -6.18 7.24
CA TRP A 95 4.83 -4.72 7.22
C TRP A 95 5.40 -4.15 5.91
N ALA A 96 6.55 -4.65 5.46
CA ALA A 96 7.14 -4.22 4.20
C ALA A 96 6.20 -4.51 3.00
N VAL A 97 5.58 -5.70 2.97
CA VAL A 97 4.64 -6.09 1.91
C VAL A 97 3.36 -5.26 1.97
N PHE A 98 2.83 -4.95 3.16
CA PHE A 98 1.68 -4.05 3.28
C PHE A 98 1.95 -2.65 2.74
N ASN A 99 3.15 -2.10 2.97
CA ASN A 99 3.52 -0.81 2.42
C ASN A 99 3.52 -0.82 0.89
N LEU A 100 4.12 -1.85 0.26
CA LEU A 100 4.06 -2.03 -1.19
C LEU A 100 2.62 -2.27 -1.70
N SER A 101 1.82 -3.03 -0.95
CA SER A 101 0.42 -3.29 -1.34
C SER A 101 -0.43 -2.02 -1.31
N LYS A 102 -0.22 -1.12 -0.36
CA LYS A 102 -0.88 0.19 -0.35
C LYS A 102 -0.57 1.02 -1.59
N GLU A 103 0.67 0.95 -2.10
CA GLU A 103 1.04 1.64 -3.34
C GLU A 103 0.34 1.05 -4.56
N VAL A 104 0.11 -0.28 -4.58
CA VAL A 104 -0.49 -1.00 -5.70
C VAL A 104 -2.01 -0.87 -5.71
N TRP A 105 -2.68 -1.17 -4.58
CA TRP A 105 -4.15 -1.10 -4.53
C TRP A 105 -4.66 0.30 -4.32
N GLY A 106 -3.81 1.20 -3.82
CA GLY A 106 -4.21 2.53 -3.42
C GLY A 106 -5.10 2.52 -2.17
N VAL A 107 -5.50 3.69 -1.75
CA VAL A 107 -6.66 3.83 -0.87
C VAL A 107 -7.86 3.84 -1.83
N ASN A 108 -8.75 2.84 -1.75
CA ASN A 108 -9.99 2.91 -2.51
C ASN A 108 -10.73 4.19 -2.09
N GLU A 109 -11.26 4.94 -3.05
CA GLU A 109 -12.06 6.15 -2.76
C GLU A 109 -13.25 5.84 -1.83
N GLY A 110 -13.72 4.56 -1.82
CA GLY A 110 -14.76 4.08 -0.91
C GLY A 110 -14.28 3.75 0.51
N ASP A 111 -12.98 3.57 0.73
CA ASP A 111 -12.39 3.27 2.05
C ASP A 111 -11.83 4.52 2.74
N LEU A 112 -11.88 5.68 2.07
CA LEU A 112 -11.57 6.95 2.70
C LEU A 112 -12.64 7.22 3.78
N PRO A 113 -12.22 7.64 4.99
CA PRO A 113 -13.13 7.89 6.10
C PRO A 113 -14.00 9.15 5.88
N TYR A 114 -14.06 9.65 4.64
CA TYR A 114 -14.81 10.83 4.24
C TYR A 114 -16.02 10.42 3.42
N GLU A 115 -17.20 10.65 3.94
CA GLU A 115 -18.47 10.38 3.25
C GLU A 115 -18.79 11.50 2.22
N ASP A 116 -18.21 12.68 2.41
CA ASP A 116 -18.45 13.87 1.60
C ASP A 116 -17.56 13.93 0.36
N GLU A 117 -18.18 14.18 -0.81
CA GLU A 117 -17.48 14.33 -2.09
C GLU A 117 -16.51 15.53 -2.09
N ALA A 118 -16.84 16.60 -1.38
CA ALA A 118 -15.96 17.76 -1.24
C ALA A 118 -14.68 17.42 -0.49
N MET A 119 -14.75 16.60 0.56
CA MET A 119 -13.57 16.10 1.28
C MET A 119 -12.73 15.18 0.42
N ARG A 120 -13.34 14.34 -0.41
CA ARG A 120 -12.62 13.47 -1.37
C ARG A 120 -11.90 14.29 -2.43
N ALA A 121 -12.54 15.34 -2.96
CA ALA A 121 -11.91 16.26 -3.92
C ALA A 121 -10.72 16.99 -3.26
N HIS A 122 -10.93 17.52 -2.06
CA HIS A 122 -9.89 18.20 -1.28
C HIS A 122 -8.70 17.29 -0.99
N ALA A 123 -8.92 16.00 -0.67
CA ALA A 123 -7.88 15.03 -0.42
C ALA A 123 -6.94 14.82 -1.63
N LYS A 124 -7.43 15.01 -2.85
CA LYS A 124 -6.63 14.90 -4.09
C LYS A 124 -5.71 16.11 -4.32
N GLU A 125 -6.06 17.27 -3.77
CA GLU A 125 -5.33 18.53 -3.95
C GLU A 125 -4.33 18.78 -2.82
N MET A 126 -4.49 18.12 -1.67
CA MET A 126 -3.65 18.33 -0.50
C MET A 126 -2.26 17.69 -0.67
N PRO A 127 -1.17 18.42 -0.33
CA PRO A 127 0.19 17.89 -0.36
C PRO A 127 0.43 16.83 0.74
N PHE A 128 -0.38 16.84 1.81
CA PHE A 128 -0.30 15.88 2.91
C PHE A 128 -1.61 15.10 3.04
N PRO A 129 -1.57 13.82 3.47
CA PRO A 129 -2.77 13.03 3.64
C PRO A 129 -3.69 13.66 4.70
N ILE A 130 -5.00 13.62 4.46
CA ILE A 130 -6.00 14.09 5.44
C ILE A 130 -5.98 13.22 6.69
N GLY A 131 -5.79 11.90 6.54
CA GLY A 131 -5.68 10.96 7.66
C GLY A 131 -7.00 10.32 8.08
N GLN A 132 -7.00 9.80 9.29
CA GLN A 132 -8.14 9.12 9.90
C GLN A 132 -8.94 10.08 10.80
N PRO A 133 -10.21 9.78 11.12
CA PRO A 133 -10.96 10.52 12.12
C PRO A 133 -10.14 10.71 13.40
N ASN A 134 -10.12 11.92 13.91
CA ASN A 134 -9.30 12.32 15.06
C ASN A 134 -10.03 12.04 16.39
N ASP A 135 -10.56 10.82 16.54
CA ASP A 135 -11.41 10.43 17.65
C ASP A 135 -10.68 10.49 19.01
N GLY A 136 -9.38 10.17 19.01
CA GLY A 136 -8.55 10.20 20.22
C GLY A 136 -8.42 11.59 20.86
N PHE A 137 -8.61 12.64 20.08
CA PHE A 137 -8.52 14.03 20.53
C PHE A 137 -9.84 14.81 20.34
N ALA A 138 -10.95 14.11 20.04
CA ALA A 138 -12.24 14.71 19.72
C ALA A 138 -12.74 15.70 20.79
N GLN A 139 -12.40 15.50 22.05
CA GLN A 139 -12.75 16.42 23.15
C GLN A 139 -12.22 17.85 22.99
N TYR A 140 -11.18 18.03 22.18
CA TYR A 140 -10.56 19.35 21.92
C TYR A 140 -11.14 20.05 20.70
N PHE A 141 -12.13 19.44 20.03
CA PHE A 141 -12.73 19.98 18.81
C PHE A 141 -14.26 20.00 18.91
N SER A 142 -14.87 20.97 18.27
CA SER A 142 -16.31 20.99 17.99
C SER A 142 -16.47 20.80 16.49
N GLY A 143 -17.02 19.65 16.06
CA GLY A 143 -17.07 19.22 14.66
C GLY A 143 -16.03 18.13 14.39
N LYS A 144 -16.01 17.63 13.14
CA LYS A 144 -15.10 16.56 12.76
C LYS A 144 -13.73 17.09 12.37
N SER A 145 -12.70 16.44 12.84
CA SER A 145 -11.32 16.63 12.40
C SER A 145 -10.66 15.31 12.08
N PHE A 146 -9.60 15.37 11.28
CA PHE A 146 -8.83 14.22 10.84
C PHE A 146 -7.37 14.44 11.15
N LEU A 147 -6.64 13.38 11.44
CA LEU A 147 -5.24 13.40 11.83
C LEU A 147 -4.43 12.43 10.98
N ALA A 148 -3.37 12.92 10.37
CA ALA A 148 -2.40 12.11 9.63
C ALA A 148 -0.98 12.34 10.14
N PRO A 149 -0.19 11.30 10.45
CA PRO A 149 1.23 11.46 10.68
C PRO A 149 1.94 11.82 9.36
N VAL A 150 2.77 12.86 9.41
CA VAL A 150 3.65 13.28 8.31
C VAL A 150 5.07 12.78 8.55
N SER A 151 5.55 12.90 9.79
CA SER A 151 6.83 12.34 10.24
C SER A 151 6.72 11.93 11.71
N THR A 152 7.37 10.82 12.05
CA THR A 152 7.42 10.29 13.42
C THR A 152 8.84 10.00 13.89
N ASP A 153 9.87 10.33 13.07
CA ASP A 153 11.25 9.95 13.36
C ASP A 153 11.88 10.79 14.48
N GLN A 154 12.27 12.02 14.18
CA GLN A 154 12.95 12.89 15.15
C GLN A 154 11.97 13.80 15.88
N VAL A 155 10.98 14.32 15.15
CA VAL A 155 9.91 15.17 15.66
C VAL A 155 8.60 14.64 15.13
N GLY A 156 7.61 14.44 16.00
CA GLY A 156 6.26 14.08 15.59
C GLY A 156 5.61 15.26 14.86
N ILE A 157 5.43 15.11 13.55
CA ILE A 157 4.73 16.09 12.71
C ILE A 157 3.44 15.44 12.21
N PHE A 158 2.34 16.14 12.40
CA PHE A 158 1.01 15.67 12.01
C PHE A 158 0.29 16.71 11.18
N ASN A 159 -0.41 16.26 10.16
CA ASN A 159 -1.39 17.08 9.45
C ASN A 159 -2.75 16.94 10.14
N VAL A 160 -3.38 18.06 10.47
CA VAL A 160 -4.73 18.10 11.03
C VAL A 160 -5.66 18.78 10.04
N THR A 161 -6.65 18.07 9.56
CA THR A 161 -7.65 18.59 8.63
C THR A 161 -9.00 18.77 9.34
N PHE A 162 -9.65 19.85 9.07
CA PHE A 162 -10.93 20.22 9.66
C PHE A 162 -12.04 20.20 8.61
N GLU A 163 -13.20 19.63 8.92
CA GLU A 163 -14.41 19.89 8.13
C GLU A 163 -14.85 21.36 8.27
N PRO A 164 -15.55 21.89 7.27
CA PRO A 164 -16.11 23.22 7.37
C PRO A 164 -16.95 23.41 8.63
N GLY A 165 -16.63 24.43 9.41
CA GLY A 165 -17.28 24.72 10.69
C GLY A 165 -16.71 24.02 11.92
N CYS A 166 -15.75 23.10 11.74
CA CYS A 166 -15.00 22.54 12.87
C CYS A 166 -14.19 23.63 13.56
N ARG A 167 -14.15 23.60 14.89
CA ARG A 167 -13.43 24.58 15.73
C ARG A 167 -12.58 23.88 16.76
N ASN A 168 -11.37 24.39 16.97
CA ASN A 168 -10.59 24.06 18.14
C ASN A 168 -11.25 24.63 19.41
N ASN A 169 -11.44 23.78 20.39
CA ASN A 169 -11.82 24.22 21.73
C ASN A 169 -10.56 24.69 22.47
N TRP A 170 -10.74 25.61 23.43
CA TRP A 170 -9.61 26.07 24.26
C TRP A 170 -8.97 24.88 24.98
N HIS A 171 -7.67 24.65 24.77
CA HIS A 171 -6.90 23.61 25.45
C HIS A 171 -5.43 24.00 25.56
N ILE A 172 -4.69 23.28 26.41
CA ILE A 172 -3.28 23.54 26.69
C ILE A 172 -2.48 22.29 26.29
N HIS A 173 -1.44 22.48 25.50
CA HIS A 173 -0.44 21.44 25.23
C HIS A 173 0.61 21.44 26.35
N HIS A 174 0.67 20.37 27.13
CA HIS A 174 1.66 20.19 28.17
C HIS A 174 2.87 19.43 27.61
N ALA A 175 4.04 20.07 27.65
CA ALA A 175 5.30 19.41 27.31
C ALA A 175 6.28 19.61 28.50
N LYS A 176 6.99 18.52 28.84
CA LYS A 176 8.03 18.57 29.88
C LYS A 176 9.36 19.09 29.35
N ASN A 177 9.69 18.78 28.10
CA ASN A 177 10.92 19.17 27.42
C ASN A 177 10.62 19.43 25.96
N GLY A 178 10.79 20.64 25.50
CA GLY A 178 10.46 21.05 24.16
C GLY A 178 8.97 20.77 23.86
N GLY A 179 8.43 21.43 22.94
CA GLY A 179 7.06 21.24 22.54
C GLY A 179 6.46 22.56 22.12
N GLY A 180 5.52 22.49 21.26
CA GLY A 180 4.85 23.65 20.71
C GLY A 180 3.98 23.21 19.55
N GLN A 181 3.20 24.13 19.06
CA GLN A 181 2.39 23.98 17.88
C GLN A 181 2.86 25.02 16.87
N ILE A 182 3.21 24.57 15.69
CA ILE A 182 3.49 25.44 14.54
C ILE A 182 2.30 25.32 13.61
N LEU A 183 1.70 26.45 13.30
CA LEU A 183 0.67 26.55 12.26
C LEU A 183 1.33 27.12 11.01
N VAL A 184 1.16 26.43 9.91
CA VAL A 184 1.72 26.80 8.60
C VAL A 184 0.60 27.17 7.66
#